data_9e221d0bfd4b3876d02aab73098b2ecb
#
_entry.id   9e221d0bfd4b3876d02aab73098b2ecb
#
_cell.length_a   1.000
_cell.length_b   1.000
_cell.length_c   1.000
_cell.angle_alpha   90.00
_cell.angle_beta   90.00
_cell.angle_gamma   90.00
#
_symmetry.space_group_name_H-M   'P 1'
#
loop_
_entity.id
_entity.type
_entity.pdbx_description
1 polymer ?
#
loop_
_entity_poly.entity_id
_entity_poly.type
_entity_poly.pdbx_seq_one_letter_code
_entity_poly.pdbx_strand_id
1 'polypeptide(L)'
;MHQPYLSPFNPQDFERPTEIYLAPPAQEYQEPERDITFGKVLWHLILLGLTAVTTTFMGALFLGGFMVGVMFSFTLLMILGAHEMGHYLAARLYGVRATLPYFLPAPIGVGTFGAFIKMKSPIPNKRALFDIGIAGPLAGFVFIIPAAIIGLYFADPAVGTISSGE
;
A
#
# COMPACT_ATOMS: atom_id res chain seq x y z
N MET A 1 -26.89 26.96 -4.06
CA MET A 1 -25.99 26.44 -5.09
C MET A 1 -25.53 27.62 -5.93
N HIS A 2 -24.33 28.15 -5.65
CA HIS A 2 -23.73 29.24 -6.43
C HIS A 2 -22.67 28.63 -7.32
N GLN A 3 -22.93 28.61 -8.62
CA GLN A 3 -21.91 28.32 -9.64
C GLN A 3 -20.95 29.50 -9.72
N PRO A 4 -19.61 29.29 -9.67
CA PRO A 4 -18.69 30.36 -9.97
C PRO A 4 -18.76 30.63 -11.48
N TYR A 5 -19.29 31.80 -11.84
CA TYR A 5 -19.25 32.34 -13.20
C TYR A 5 -17.81 32.45 -13.66
N LEU A 6 -17.46 31.73 -14.72
CA LEU A 6 -16.30 32.06 -15.52
C LEU A 6 -16.62 33.42 -16.14
N SER A 7 -15.94 34.49 -15.70
CA SER A 7 -16.05 35.79 -16.33
C SER A 7 -15.57 35.69 -17.79
N PRO A 8 -16.25 36.39 -18.74
CA PRO A 8 -15.81 36.35 -20.10
C PRO A 8 -14.37 36.92 -20.21
N PHE A 9 -13.59 36.28 -21.09
CA PHE A 9 -12.18 36.63 -21.35
C PHE A 9 -12.03 38.15 -21.54
N ASN A 10 -11.31 38.81 -20.67
CA ASN A 10 -10.98 40.22 -20.73
C ASN A 10 -9.49 40.38 -21.07
N PRO A 11 -9.14 40.96 -22.25
CA PRO A 11 -7.74 41.20 -22.64
C PRO A 11 -6.93 42.05 -21.65
N GLN A 12 -7.60 42.87 -20.83
CA GLN A 12 -6.94 43.68 -19.79
C GLN A 12 -6.44 42.89 -18.60
N ASP A 13 -6.83 41.62 -18.45
CA ASP A 13 -6.32 40.77 -17.40
C ASP A 13 -4.85 40.37 -17.63
N PHE A 14 -4.33 40.55 -18.84
CA PHE A 14 -2.90 40.36 -19.16
C PHE A 14 -2.01 41.56 -18.82
N GLU A 15 -2.59 42.74 -18.65
CA GLU A 15 -1.82 43.97 -18.33
C GLU A 15 -1.70 44.19 -16.81
N ARG A 16 -2.38 43.38 -15.99
CA ARG A 16 -2.11 43.41 -14.55
C ARG A 16 -0.68 42.89 -14.33
N PRO A 17 0.18 43.66 -13.64
CA PRO A 17 1.45 43.09 -13.19
C PRO A 17 1.12 41.79 -12.53
N THR A 18 1.72 40.69 -13.00
CA THR A 18 1.63 39.40 -12.34
C THR A 18 1.95 39.68 -10.89
N GLU A 19 0.92 39.70 -10.01
CA GLU A 19 1.19 39.63 -8.58
C GLU A 19 2.11 38.45 -8.47
N ILE A 20 3.37 38.73 -8.17
CA ILE A 20 4.33 37.67 -7.86
C ILE A 20 3.65 36.91 -6.76
N TYR A 21 3.10 35.74 -7.09
CA TYR A 21 2.69 34.79 -6.10
C TYR A 21 3.96 34.51 -5.27
N LEU A 22 4.15 35.35 -4.25
CA LEU A 22 5.09 35.02 -3.21
C LEU A 22 4.58 33.68 -2.68
N ALA A 23 5.25 32.61 -3.12
CA ALA A 23 5.00 31.30 -2.57
C ALA A 23 4.92 31.49 -1.05
N PRO A 24 3.86 30.99 -0.39
CA PRO A 24 3.75 31.11 1.05
C PRO A 24 5.11 30.75 1.65
N PRO A 25 5.62 31.51 2.62
CA PRO A 25 6.95 31.28 3.19
C PRO A 25 7.10 29.79 3.42
N ALA A 26 8.19 29.22 2.88
CA ALA A 26 8.46 27.79 2.98
C ALA A 26 8.17 27.40 4.43
N GLN A 27 7.11 26.62 4.61
CA GLN A 27 6.71 26.19 5.97
C GLN A 27 7.99 25.62 6.56
N GLU A 28 8.45 26.28 7.62
CA GLU A 28 9.66 25.94 8.35
C GLU A 28 9.68 24.43 8.51
N TYR A 29 10.66 23.79 7.88
CA TYR A 29 10.82 22.34 7.88
C TYR A 29 11.07 21.93 9.33
N GLN A 30 9.98 21.67 10.05
CA GLN A 30 10.10 21.11 11.39
C GLN A 30 10.73 19.73 11.25
N GLU A 31 11.94 19.62 11.78
CA GLU A 31 12.64 18.35 11.85
C GLU A 31 11.70 17.25 12.32
N PRO A 32 11.76 16.06 11.70
CA PRO A 32 10.86 14.99 12.07
C PRO A 32 11.19 14.56 13.50
N GLU A 33 10.34 14.90 14.46
CA GLU A 33 10.32 14.18 15.72
C GLU A 33 10.37 12.68 15.40
N ARG A 34 11.37 11.99 15.88
CA ARG A 34 11.52 10.52 15.74
C ARG A 34 10.44 9.86 16.61
N ASP A 35 9.22 9.91 16.12
CA ASP A 35 8.03 9.49 16.82
C ASP A 35 7.83 7.97 16.73
N ILE A 36 8.93 7.20 16.74
CA ILE A 36 8.90 5.74 16.87
C ILE A 36 8.82 5.44 18.36
N THR A 37 7.66 5.65 18.92
CA THR A 37 7.35 5.20 20.28
C THR A 37 7.17 3.70 20.26
N PHE A 38 7.80 2.98 21.21
CA PHE A 38 7.68 1.52 21.35
C PHE A 38 6.23 1.02 21.27
N GLY A 39 5.27 1.76 21.87
CA GLY A 39 3.85 1.45 21.80
C GLY A 39 3.29 1.45 20.37
N LYS A 40 3.77 2.33 19.48
CA LYS A 40 3.31 2.38 18.08
C LYS A 40 3.80 1.15 17.31
N VAL A 41 5.05 0.74 17.52
CA VAL A 41 5.60 -0.48 16.89
C VAL A 41 4.83 -1.71 17.38
N LEU A 42 4.55 -1.79 18.68
CA LEU A 42 3.79 -2.89 19.26
C LEU A 42 2.40 -3.01 18.61
N TRP A 43 1.69 -1.91 18.37
CA TRP A 43 0.40 -1.92 17.66
C TRP A 43 0.51 -2.49 16.24
N HIS A 44 1.56 -2.14 15.47
CA HIS A 44 1.75 -2.70 14.13
C HIS A 44 2.01 -4.21 14.19
N LEU A 45 2.78 -4.68 15.18
CA LEU A 45 3.05 -6.11 15.38
C LEU A 45 1.79 -6.88 15.82
N ILE A 46 0.96 -6.30 16.69
CA ILE A 46 -0.32 -6.90 17.10
C ILE A 46 -1.25 -7.05 15.89
N LEU A 47 -1.40 -5.99 15.09
CA LEU A 47 -2.24 -6.02 13.89
C LEU A 47 -1.71 -7.02 12.86
N LEU A 48 -0.40 -7.08 12.65
CA LEU A 48 0.22 -8.07 11.77
C LEU A 48 -0.04 -9.50 12.26
N GLY A 49 0.16 -9.76 13.57
CA GLY A 49 -0.12 -11.06 14.17
C GLY A 49 -1.59 -11.46 14.04
N LEU A 50 -2.51 -10.52 14.32
CA LEU A 50 -3.95 -10.78 14.17
C LEU A 50 -4.33 -11.05 12.71
N THR A 51 -3.72 -10.29 11.76
CA THR A 51 -3.93 -10.53 10.33
C THR A 51 -3.38 -11.89 9.91
N ALA A 52 -2.24 -12.31 10.44
CA ALA A 52 -1.69 -13.65 10.18
C ALA A 52 -2.63 -14.75 10.67
N VAL A 53 -3.24 -14.59 11.84
CA VAL A 53 -4.22 -15.53 12.37
C VAL A 53 -5.47 -15.61 11.49
N THR A 54 -6.05 -14.45 11.13
CA THR A 54 -7.26 -14.41 10.30
C THR A 54 -7.03 -14.93 8.88
N THR A 55 -5.89 -14.60 8.24
CA THR A 55 -5.55 -15.11 6.91
C THR A 55 -5.23 -16.60 6.92
N THR A 56 -4.55 -17.10 7.96
CA THR A 56 -4.31 -18.53 8.13
C THR A 56 -5.63 -19.30 8.31
N PHE A 57 -6.51 -18.79 9.17
CA PHE A 57 -7.82 -19.41 9.39
C PHE A 57 -8.66 -19.46 8.10
N MET A 58 -8.76 -18.35 7.39
CA MET A 58 -9.51 -18.29 6.12
C MET A 58 -8.85 -19.15 5.04
N GLY A 59 -7.52 -19.14 4.93
CA GLY A 59 -6.78 -20.02 4.01
C GLY A 59 -7.01 -21.49 4.32
N ALA A 60 -6.98 -21.90 5.60
CA ALA A 60 -7.26 -23.26 6.02
C ALA A 60 -8.70 -23.70 5.71
N LEU A 61 -9.66 -22.78 5.88
CA LEU A 61 -11.08 -23.05 5.63
C LEU A 61 -11.38 -23.24 4.14
N PHE A 62 -10.82 -22.38 3.28
CA PHE A 62 -11.13 -22.39 1.85
C PHE A 62 -10.24 -23.30 1.02
N LEU A 63 -8.99 -23.52 1.42
CA LEU A 63 -8.01 -24.28 0.65
C LEU A 63 -7.78 -25.71 1.18
N GLY A 64 -8.44 -26.06 2.29
CA GLY A 64 -8.49 -27.45 2.75
C GLY A 64 -7.28 -27.90 3.58
N GLY A 65 -6.94 -27.18 4.64
CA GLY A 65 -5.97 -27.66 5.64
C GLY A 65 -5.16 -26.57 6.32
N PHE A 66 -4.81 -26.79 7.57
CA PHE A 66 -4.09 -25.80 8.38
C PHE A 66 -2.74 -25.41 7.77
N MET A 67 -1.97 -26.38 7.29
CA MET A 67 -0.64 -26.12 6.69
C MET A 67 -0.75 -25.27 5.41
N VAL A 68 -1.76 -25.57 4.58
CA VAL A 68 -2.05 -24.76 3.37
C VAL A 68 -2.46 -23.36 3.76
N GLY A 69 -3.26 -23.21 4.82
CA GLY A 69 -3.61 -21.89 5.37
C GLY A 69 -2.39 -21.09 5.84
N VAL A 70 -1.44 -21.74 6.50
CA VAL A 70 -0.17 -21.10 6.93
C VAL A 70 0.64 -20.65 5.73
N MET A 71 0.80 -21.48 4.69
CA MET A 71 1.53 -21.14 3.47
C MET A 71 0.84 -19.98 2.72
N PHE A 72 -0.48 -20.03 2.62
CA PHE A 72 -1.29 -18.94 2.04
C PHE A 72 -1.07 -17.64 2.78
N SER A 73 -1.22 -17.66 4.12
CA SER A 73 -1.03 -16.48 4.97
C SER A 73 0.37 -15.88 4.82
N PHE A 74 1.40 -16.72 4.89
CA PHE A 74 2.79 -16.30 4.74
C PHE A 74 3.03 -15.61 3.38
N THR A 75 2.61 -16.25 2.29
CA THR A 75 2.76 -15.72 0.93
C THR A 75 2.02 -14.41 0.77
N LEU A 76 0.76 -14.36 1.21
CA LEU A 76 -0.06 -13.15 1.12
C LEU A 76 0.54 -11.97 1.90
N LEU A 77 0.97 -12.20 3.14
CA LEU A 77 1.55 -11.16 3.99
C LEU A 77 2.92 -10.71 3.49
N MET A 78 3.73 -11.61 2.91
CA MET A 78 5.00 -11.24 2.28
C MET A 78 4.78 -10.32 1.07
N ILE A 79 3.86 -10.66 0.18
CA ILE A 79 3.55 -9.85 -0.99
C ILE A 79 2.99 -8.48 -0.57
N LEU A 80 2.02 -8.49 0.33
CA LEU A 80 1.37 -7.28 0.82
C LEU A 80 2.35 -6.38 1.59
N GLY A 81 3.17 -6.99 2.44
CA GLY A 81 4.21 -6.27 3.19
C GLY A 81 5.28 -5.66 2.27
N ALA A 82 5.72 -6.40 1.25
CA ALA A 82 6.66 -5.88 0.26
C ALA A 82 6.06 -4.71 -0.54
N HIS A 83 4.80 -4.81 -0.92
CA HIS A 83 4.07 -3.74 -1.60
C HIS A 83 4.06 -2.44 -0.78
N GLU A 84 3.59 -2.51 0.45
CA GLU A 84 3.54 -1.33 1.35
C GLU A 84 4.93 -0.80 1.69
N MET A 85 5.92 -1.70 1.85
CA MET A 85 7.30 -1.31 2.09
C MET A 85 7.90 -0.57 0.89
N GLY A 86 7.53 -0.95 -0.34
CA GLY A 86 7.90 -0.22 -1.55
C GLY A 86 7.44 1.24 -1.51
N HIS A 87 6.17 1.48 -1.21
CA HIS A 87 5.63 2.84 -1.03
C HIS A 87 6.33 3.58 0.11
N TYR A 88 6.55 2.92 1.25
CA TYR A 88 7.21 3.50 2.41
C TYR A 88 8.65 3.94 2.10
N LEU A 89 9.45 3.06 1.47
CA LEU A 89 10.83 3.37 1.13
C LEU A 89 10.92 4.50 0.10
N ALA A 90 10.09 4.47 -0.94
CA ALA A 90 10.02 5.54 -1.93
C ALA A 90 9.62 6.88 -1.28
N ALA A 91 8.60 6.89 -0.41
CA ALA A 91 8.21 8.08 0.33
C ALA A 91 9.39 8.65 1.15
N ARG A 92 10.14 7.79 1.83
CA ARG A 92 11.33 8.19 2.61
C ARG A 92 12.43 8.79 1.74
N LEU A 93 12.66 8.25 0.52
CA LEU A 93 13.66 8.79 -0.42
C LEU A 93 13.30 10.21 -0.88
N TYR A 94 12.02 10.53 -0.99
CA TYR A 94 11.52 11.88 -1.33
C TYR A 94 11.32 12.80 -0.11
N GLY A 95 11.78 12.39 1.09
CA GLY A 95 11.60 13.16 2.32
C GLY A 95 10.15 13.22 2.82
N VAL A 96 9.26 12.42 2.23
CA VAL A 96 7.85 12.34 2.66
C VAL A 96 7.75 11.46 3.91
N ARG A 97 7.15 12.01 4.97
CA ARG A 97 6.92 11.27 6.20
C ARG A 97 5.76 10.29 6.02
N ALA A 98 5.98 9.02 6.33
CA ALA A 98 4.98 7.96 6.30
C ALA A 98 5.08 7.10 7.55
N THR A 99 3.97 6.47 7.92
CA THR A 99 3.94 5.46 8.99
C THR A 99 4.44 4.11 8.49
N LEU A 100 4.79 3.22 9.40
CA LEU A 100 4.94 1.80 9.07
C LEU A 100 3.61 1.23 8.56
N PRO A 101 3.64 0.13 7.78
CA PRO A 101 2.42 -0.51 7.29
C PRO A 101 1.49 -0.95 8.41
N TYR A 102 0.20 -0.63 8.27
CA TYR A 102 -0.88 -1.17 9.09
C TYR A 102 -1.54 -2.30 8.33
N PHE A 103 -1.54 -3.49 8.90
CA PHE A 103 -2.26 -4.64 8.38
C PHE A 103 -3.66 -4.69 8.99
N LEU A 104 -4.68 -4.84 8.16
CA LEU A 104 -6.08 -4.87 8.61
C LEU A 104 -6.61 -6.30 8.61
N PRO A 105 -6.74 -6.93 9.78
CA PRO A 105 -7.33 -8.26 9.88
C PRO A 105 -8.82 -8.21 9.50
N ALA A 106 -9.29 -9.25 8.82
CA ALA A 106 -10.70 -9.41 8.49
C ALA A 106 -11.11 -10.88 8.66
N PRO A 107 -12.17 -11.19 9.40
CA PRO A 107 -12.67 -12.56 9.53
C PRO A 107 -13.54 -12.99 8.35
N ILE A 108 -13.38 -12.37 7.18
CA ILE A 108 -14.13 -12.59 5.95
C ILE A 108 -13.20 -12.56 4.73
N GLY A 109 -13.65 -13.10 3.61
CA GLY A 109 -12.91 -13.12 2.35
C GLY A 109 -11.57 -13.84 2.49
N VAL A 110 -10.47 -13.18 2.15
CA VAL A 110 -9.11 -13.75 2.24
C VAL A 110 -8.47 -13.62 3.63
N GLY A 111 -9.19 -13.11 4.63
CA GLY A 111 -8.69 -12.96 5.99
C GLY A 111 -8.05 -11.60 6.28
N THR A 112 -8.04 -10.69 5.32
CA THR A 112 -7.53 -9.32 5.47
C THR A 112 -8.23 -8.36 4.54
N PHE A 113 -8.35 -7.09 4.95
CA PHE A 113 -8.73 -5.98 4.08
C PHE A 113 -7.52 -5.34 3.37
N GLY A 114 -6.33 -5.91 3.54
CA GLY A 114 -5.10 -5.38 3.00
C GLY A 114 -4.22 -4.72 4.05
N ALA A 115 -3.23 -3.98 3.55
CA ALA A 115 -2.38 -3.13 4.36
C ALA A 115 -2.34 -1.72 3.77
N PHE A 116 -1.96 -0.73 4.56
CA PHE A 116 -1.78 0.63 4.08
C PHE A 116 -0.74 1.37 4.91
N ILE A 117 -0.08 2.35 4.29
CA ILE A 117 0.75 3.34 4.96
C ILE A 117 0.00 4.67 5.02
N LYS A 118 0.20 5.43 6.11
CA LYS A 118 -0.35 6.79 6.22
C LYS A 118 0.75 7.81 5.96
N MET A 119 0.58 8.63 4.92
CA MET A 119 1.45 9.77 4.67
C MET A 119 1.14 10.89 5.65
N LYS A 120 2.17 11.46 6.27
CA LYS A 120 2.08 12.51 7.29
C LYS A 120 2.51 13.88 6.80
N SER A 121 3.10 13.96 5.59
CA SER A 121 3.50 15.20 4.95
C SER A 121 3.05 15.23 3.50
N PRO A 122 2.87 16.45 2.92
CA PRO A 122 2.51 16.57 1.52
C PRO A 122 3.62 16.03 0.61
N ILE A 123 3.23 15.53 -0.56
CA ILE A 123 4.15 15.05 -1.59
C ILE A 123 4.67 16.27 -2.36
N PRO A 124 6.00 16.43 -2.53
CA PRO A 124 6.59 17.68 -3.01
C PRO A 124 6.29 18.00 -4.47
N ASN A 125 6.11 17.02 -5.33
CA ASN A 125 5.86 17.21 -6.75
C ASN A 125 5.21 15.97 -7.40
N LYS A 126 4.78 16.11 -8.66
CA LYS A 126 4.11 15.05 -9.43
C LYS A 126 5.01 13.84 -9.70
N ARG A 127 6.32 14.05 -9.84
CA ARG A 127 7.29 12.96 -10.03
C ARG A 127 7.38 12.09 -8.78
N ALA A 128 7.52 12.73 -7.62
CA ALA A 128 7.52 12.00 -6.35
C ALA A 128 6.23 11.21 -6.14
N LEU A 129 5.07 11.80 -6.50
CA LEU A 129 3.78 11.11 -6.43
C LEU A 129 3.76 9.86 -7.31
N PHE A 130 4.26 9.97 -8.55
CA PHE A 130 4.33 8.83 -9.47
C PHE A 130 5.29 7.75 -8.97
N ASP A 131 6.51 8.14 -8.58
CA ASP A 131 7.55 7.21 -8.15
C ASP A 131 7.13 6.48 -6.86
N ILE A 132 6.53 7.17 -5.89
CA ILE A 132 5.96 6.57 -4.70
C ILE A 132 4.82 5.61 -5.08
N GLY A 133 3.95 6.03 -6.00
CA GLY A 133 2.80 5.23 -6.43
C GLY A 133 3.19 3.91 -7.11
N ILE A 134 4.25 3.91 -7.94
CA ILE A 134 4.67 2.71 -8.68
C ILE A 134 5.58 1.79 -7.84
N ALA A 135 6.26 2.33 -6.83
CA ALA A 135 7.21 1.58 -6.01
C ALA A 135 6.56 0.40 -5.26
N GLY A 136 5.32 0.56 -4.80
CA GLY A 136 4.57 -0.51 -4.14
C GLY A 136 4.31 -1.72 -5.05
N PRO A 137 3.59 -1.53 -6.17
CA PRO A 137 3.40 -2.60 -7.15
C PRO A 137 4.68 -3.27 -7.59
N LEU A 138 5.74 -2.52 -7.90
CA LEU A 138 7.03 -3.09 -8.32
C LEU A 138 7.65 -3.96 -7.22
N ALA A 139 7.66 -3.49 -5.97
CA ALA A 139 8.15 -4.28 -4.86
C ALA A 139 7.31 -5.56 -4.64
N GLY A 140 5.98 -5.47 -4.77
CA GLY A 140 5.09 -6.63 -4.71
C GLY A 140 5.39 -7.67 -5.79
N PHE A 141 5.65 -7.24 -7.02
CA PHE A 141 5.99 -8.15 -8.13
C PHE A 141 7.25 -8.98 -7.89
N VAL A 142 8.24 -8.42 -7.20
CA VAL A 142 9.47 -9.16 -6.83
C VAL A 142 9.14 -10.41 -6.01
N PHE A 143 8.08 -10.39 -5.22
CA PHE A 143 7.63 -11.53 -4.39
C PHE A 143 6.55 -12.37 -5.07
N ILE A 144 5.68 -11.78 -5.89
CA ILE A 144 4.65 -12.52 -6.62
C ILE A 144 5.27 -13.52 -7.61
N ILE A 145 6.30 -13.11 -8.35
CA ILE A 145 6.91 -13.97 -9.38
C ILE A 145 7.50 -15.27 -8.78
N PRO A 146 8.40 -15.21 -7.78
CA PRO A 146 8.91 -16.44 -7.18
C PRO A 146 7.82 -17.25 -6.47
N ALA A 147 6.86 -16.60 -5.81
CA ALA A 147 5.74 -17.30 -5.18
C ALA A 147 4.89 -18.07 -6.20
N ALA A 148 4.62 -17.48 -7.37
CA ALA A 148 3.90 -18.14 -8.45
C ALA A 148 4.69 -19.33 -9.02
N ILE A 149 6.00 -19.17 -9.25
CA ILE A 149 6.87 -20.24 -9.76
C ILE A 149 6.90 -21.42 -8.77
N ILE A 150 7.10 -21.13 -7.48
CA ILE A 150 7.12 -22.15 -6.42
C ILE A 150 5.75 -22.83 -6.34
N GLY A 151 4.65 -22.04 -6.32
CA GLY A 151 3.30 -22.58 -6.27
C GLY A 151 2.98 -23.51 -7.44
N LEU A 152 3.37 -23.13 -8.68
CA LEU A 152 3.19 -23.96 -9.86
C LEU A 152 4.05 -25.24 -9.81
N TYR A 153 5.27 -25.16 -9.30
CA TYR A 153 6.15 -26.32 -9.17
C TYR A 153 5.59 -27.38 -8.21
N PHE A 154 4.94 -26.96 -7.13
CA PHE A 154 4.33 -27.85 -6.15
C PHE A 154 2.84 -28.15 -6.44
N ALA A 155 2.24 -27.54 -7.48
CA ALA A 155 0.87 -27.84 -7.86
C ALA A 155 0.79 -29.28 -8.44
N ASP A 156 -0.09 -30.09 -7.87
CA ASP A 156 -0.35 -31.42 -8.40
C ASP A 156 -1.11 -31.29 -9.74
N PRO A 157 -0.55 -31.79 -10.87
CA PRO A 157 -1.22 -31.71 -12.16
C PRO A 157 -2.55 -32.48 -12.22
N ALA A 158 -2.81 -33.38 -11.27
CA ALA A 158 -4.06 -34.15 -11.21
C ALA A 158 -5.29 -33.31 -10.80
N VAL A 159 -5.10 -32.15 -10.19
CA VAL A 159 -6.23 -31.27 -9.77
C VAL A 159 -6.87 -30.55 -10.94
N GLY A 160 -6.19 -30.47 -12.09
CA GLY A 160 -6.69 -29.78 -13.30
C GLY A 160 -7.45 -30.67 -14.30
N THR A 161 -7.51 -31.98 -14.11
CA THR A 161 -8.32 -32.86 -14.95
C THR A 161 -9.77 -32.76 -14.51
N ILE A 162 -10.48 -31.80 -15.09
CA ILE A 162 -11.95 -31.85 -15.13
C ILE A 162 -12.26 -33.20 -15.80
N SER A 163 -12.77 -34.13 -15.01
CA SER A 163 -13.37 -35.35 -15.53
C SER A 163 -14.40 -34.94 -16.60
N SER A 164 -14.04 -35.05 -17.86
CA SER A 164 -14.99 -35.11 -18.95
C SER A 164 -15.71 -36.45 -18.78
N GLY A 165 -16.76 -36.40 -17.94
CA GLY A 165 -17.66 -37.51 -17.78
C GLY A 165 -18.33 -37.80 -19.11
N GLU A 166 -18.13 -39.02 -19.57
CA GLU A 166 -18.97 -39.68 -20.56
C GLU A 166 -20.43 -39.77 -20.09
#